data_03947bd7b51f20aa06bdd1f87431efc3
#
_entry.id   03947bd7b51f20aa06bdd1f87431efc3
#
_cell.length_a   1.000
_cell.length_b   1.000
_cell.length_c   1.000
_cell.angle_alpha   90.00
_cell.angle_beta   90.00
_cell.angle_gamma   90.00
#
_symmetry.space_group_name_H-M   'P 1'
#
loop_
_entity.id
_entity.type
_entity.pdbx_description
1 polymer ?
#
loop_
_entity_poly.entity_id
_entity_poly.type
_entity_poly.pdbx_seq_one_letter_code
_entity_poly.pdbx_strand_id
1 'polypeptide(L)'
;ILILQEKFLTEQKKQIKKITGNYNFKLVTVPKLTMGAAITALAAHKAINPNYDIIFADSDNIFNPNDIENFVNNMREKKLVGGLLTFKSNKPCYSYVRLDKKGMLIETREKEVISEHAISGVYYFNNLSSFRDAVIDLIVCNDLTKGEFYMSNVYNHLKKTNTKIGIFDIDHFDCVGTPKQLERYIEERKSAKI
;
A
#
# COMPACT_ATOMS: atom_id res chain seq x y z
N ILE A 1 -9.30 6.63 6.22
CA ILE A 1 -10.10 5.41 6.46
C ILE A 1 -9.21 4.39 7.14
N LEU A 2 -9.64 3.81 8.24
CA LEU A 2 -8.97 2.71 8.92
C LEU A 2 -9.80 1.43 8.68
N ILE A 3 -9.17 0.37 8.19
CA ILE A 3 -9.83 -0.92 7.95
C ILE A 3 -9.32 -1.93 8.98
N LEU A 4 -10.23 -2.53 9.73
CA LEU A 4 -9.92 -3.48 10.82
C LEU A 4 -10.82 -4.71 10.77
N GLN A 5 -10.36 -5.84 11.32
CA GLN A 5 -11.25 -6.95 11.64
C GLN A 5 -12.15 -6.58 12.82
N GLU A 6 -13.44 -6.98 12.77
CA GLU A 6 -14.43 -6.68 13.81
C GLU A 6 -14.00 -7.10 15.21
N LYS A 7 -13.31 -8.24 15.34
CA LYS A 7 -12.78 -8.71 16.64
C LYS A 7 -11.92 -7.67 17.36
N PHE A 8 -11.12 -6.88 16.63
CA PHE A 8 -10.26 -5.87 17.23
C PHE A 8 -11.02 -4.67 17.80
N LEU A 9 -12.24 -4.40 17.32
CA LEU A 9 -13.09 -3.37 17.92
C LEU A 9 -13.46 -3.69 19.35
N THR A 10 -13.64 -4.98 19.68
CA THR A 10 -13.95 -5.43 21.02
C THR A 10 -12.69 -5.62 21.85
N GLU A 11 -11.72 -6.36 21.33
CA GLU A 11 -10.49 -6.74 22.03
C GLU A 11 -9.56 -5.53 22.31
N GLN A 12 -9.50 -4.56 21.38
CA GLN A 12 -8.56 -3.44 21.40
C GLN A 12 -9.26 -2.06 21.46
N LYS A 13 -10.49 -2.01 21.96
CA LYS A 13 -11.33 -0.80 21.98
C LYS A 13 -10.63 0.43 22.57
N LYS A 14 -9.90 0.26 23.67
CA LYS A 14 -9.20 1.37 24.36
C LYS A 14 -8.04 1.90 23.49
N GLN A 15 -7.25 1.01 22.91
CA GLN A 15 -6.11 1.34 22.04
C GLN A 15 -6.58 2.03 20.78
N ILE A 16 -7.60 1.48 20.11
CA ILE A 16 -8.20 2.08 18.92
C ILE A 16 -8.69 3.50 19.25
N LYS A 17 -9.46 3.67 20.35
CA LYS A 17 -9.93 4.99 20.77
C LYS A 17 -8.79 5.97 21.06
N LYS A 18 -7.69 5.53 21.66
CA LYS A 18 -6.52 6.36 21.94
C LYS A 18 -5.85 6.83 20.64
N ILE A 19 -5.69 5.93 19.66
CA ILE A 19 -5.07 6.25 18.36
C ILE A 19 -5.97 7.17 17.55
N THR A 20 -7.26 6.90 17.55
CA THR A 20 -8.22 7.54 16.64
C THR A 20 -8.88 8.78 17.25
N GLY A 21 -8.78 9.00 18.56
CA GLY A 21 -9.42 10.13 19.26
C GLY A 21 -8.93 11.52 18.83
N ASN A 22 -7.76 11.61 18.19
CA ASN A 22 -7.14 12.85 17.75
C ASN A 22 -7.25 13.10 16.22
N TYR A 23 -7.89 12.18 15.48
CA TYR A 23 -7.91 12.24 14.02
C TYR A 23 -9.33 12.04 13.48
N ASN A 24 -9.70 12.82 12.48
CA ASN A 24 -10.95 12.62 11.74
C ASN A 24 -10.76 11.45 10.74
N PHE A 25 -11.33 10.30 11.06
CA PHE A 25 -11.23 9.11 10.21
C PHE A 25 -12.59 8.38 10.12
N LYS A 26 -12.73 7.61 9.04
CA LYS A 26 -13.83 6.63 8.90
C LYS A 26 -13.32 5.25 9.27
N LEU A 27 -14.09 4.51 10.04
CA LEU A 27 -13.80 3.12 10.37
C LEU A 27 -14.60 2.20 9.44
N VAL A 28 -13.91 1.25 8.83
CA VAL A 28 -14.47 0.17 8.03
C VAL A 28 -14.07 -1.14 8.68
N THR A 29 -15.01 -2.07 8.83
CA THR A 29 -14.73 -3.37 9.42
C THR A 29 -14.92 -4.50 8.44
N VAL A 30 -14.12 -5.55 8.62
CA VAL A 30 -14.29 -6.83 7.93
C VAL A 30 -14.56 -7.92 8.96
N PRO A 31 -15.55 -8.82 8.72
CA PRO A 31 -16.01 -9.78 9.74
C PRO A 31 -14.95 -10.86 10.06
N LYS A 32 -14.06 -11.14 9.10
CA LYS A 32 -13.01 -12.15 9.23
C LYS A 32 -11.78 -11.76 8.41
N LEU A 33 -10.71 -12.54 8.56
CA LEU A 33 -9.53 -12.42 7.71
C LEU A 33 -9.94 -12.56 6.23
N THR A 34 -9.52 -11.61 5.42
CA THR A 34 -9.75 -11.61 3.98
C THR A 34 -8.68 -12.43 3.26
N MET A 35 -8.89 -12.70 1.98
CA MET A 35 -7.91 -13.40 1.14
C MET A 35 -6.81 -12.46 0.63
N GLY A 36 -6.31 -11.56 1.47
CA GLY A 36 -5.18 -10.69 1.16
C GLY A 36 -5.51 -9.18 1.19
N ALA A 37 -4.47 -8.36 1.07
CA ALA A 37 -4.54 -6.91 1.24
C ALA A 37 -5.45 -6.23 0.20
N ALA A 38 -5.47 -6.71 -1.05
CA ALA A 38 -6.32 -6.15 -2.10
C ALA A 38 -7.82 -6.30 -1.76
N ILE A 39 -8.21 -7.44 -1.19
CA ILE A 39 -9.60 -7.68 -0.76
C ILE A 39 -9.95 -6.83 0.46
N THR A 40 -9.02 -6.69 1.41
CA THR A 40 -9.19 -5.81 2.57
C THR A 40 -9.40 -4.36 2.12
N ALA A 41 -8.58 -3.87 1.21
CA ALA A 41 -8.69 -2.52 0.66
C ALA A 41 -10.04 -2.32 -0.09
N LEU A 42 -10.50 -3.31 -0.86
CA LEU A 42 -11.78 -3.27 -1.57
C LEU A 42 -12.98 -3.15 -0.61
N ALA A 43 -12.89 -3.68 0.61
CA ALA A 43 -13.95 -3.55 1.61
C ALA A 43 -14.28 -2.09 1.95
N ALA A 44 -13.32 -1.17 1.76
CA ALA A 44 -13.53 0.25 1.99
C ALA A 44 -14.23 1.00 0.84
N HIS A 45 -14.55 0.37 -0.28
CA HIS A 45 -15.01 1.04 -1.50
C HIS A 45 -16.23 1.97 -1.29
N LYS A 46 -17.17 1.63 -0.40
CA LYS A 46 -18.33 2.47 -0.07
C LYS A 46 -17.99 3.68 0.80
N ALA A 47 -16.89 3.64 1.51
CA ALA A 47 -16.42 4.74 2.37
C ALA A 47 -15.53 5.75 1.65
N ILE A 48 -14.98 5.37 0.49
CA ILE A 48 -14.11 6.20 -0.35
C ILE A 48 -14.95 7.15 -1.19
N ASN A 49 -14.53 8.42 -1.26
CA ASN A 49 -15.14 9.36 -2.20
C ASN A 49 -14.60 9.09 -3.61
N PRO A 50 -15.48 8.77 -4.60
CA PRO A 50 -15.04 8.37 -5.94
C PRO A 50 -14.36 9.49 -6.74
N ASN A 51 -14.53 10.75 -6.32
CA ASN A 51 -13.97 11.93 -7.00
C ASN A 51 -12.55 12.29 -6.56
N TYR A 52 -12.01 11.57 -5.59
CA TYR A 52 -10.64 11.80 -5.10
C TYR A 52 -9.71 10.68 -5.53
N ASP A 53 -8.44 11.03 -5.68
CA ASP A 53 -7.38 10.05 -5.69
C ASP A 53 -7.28 9.34 -4.33
N ILE A 54 -6.74 8.14 -4.37
CA ILE A 54 -6.72 7.23 -3.24
C ILE A 54 -5.29 6.79 -2.98
N ILE A 55 -4.93 6.78 -1.71
CA ILE A 55 -3.72 6.11 -1.24
C ILE A 55 -4.13 4.98 -0.31
N PHE A 56 -3.62 3.78 -0.58
CA PHE A 56 -3.57 2.70 0.38
C PHE A 56 -2.17 2.63 0.97
N ALA A 57 -2.09 2.49 2.27
CA ALA A 57 -0.81 2.32 2.97
C ALA A 57 -0.91 1.17 3.95
N ASP A 58 0.10 0.31 3.96
CA ASP A 58 0.26 -0.72 4.95
C ASP A 58 0.52 -0.06 6.32
N SER A 59 -0.11 -0.58 7.37
CA SER A 59 -0.12 0.06 8.70
C SER A 59 1.14 -0.19 9.54
N ASP A 60 2.04 -1.01 9.04
CA ASP A 60 3.28 -1.43 9.69
C ASP A 60 4.54 -0.79 9.09
N ASN A 61 4.37 0.28 8.32
CA ASN A 61 5.46 1.05 7.72
C ASN A 61 5.42 2.51 8.19
N ILE A 62 6.58 3.06 8.47
CA ILE A 62 6.76 4.43 8.96
C ILE A 62 7.54 5.22 7.91
N PHE A 63 6.96 6.29 7.44
CA PHE A 63 7.49 7.16 6.39
C PHE A 63 7.75 8.57 6.91
N ASN A 64 8.61 9.30 6.21
CA ASN A 64 8.62 10.76 6.32
C ASN A 64 7.33 11.30 5.67
N PRO A 65 6.55 12.15 6.36
CA PRO A 65 5.33 12.74 5.80
C PRO A 65 5.54 13.46 4.47
N ASN A 66 6.69 14.13 4.30
CA ASN A 66 7.03 14.83 3.07
C ASN A 66 7.17 13.89 1.87
N ASP A 67 7.63 12.64 2.09
CA ASP A 67 7.77 11.66 1.01
C ASP A 67 6.40 11.26 0.45
N ILE A 68 5.40 11.13 1.32
CA ILE A 68 4.02 10.82 0.90
C ILE A 68 3.42 11.99 0.11
N GLU A 69 3.62 13.23 0.58
CA GLU A 69 3.15 14.42 -0.12
C GLU A 69 3.81 14.58 -1.49
N ASN A 70 5.13 14.46 -1.55
CA ASN A 70 5.90 14.53 -2.81
C ASN A 70 5.49 13.41 -3.77
N PHE A 71 5.28 12.19 -3.27
CA PHE A 71 4.76 11.08 -4.06
C PHE A 71 3.43 11.43 -4.73
N VAL A 72 2.45 11.88 -3.94
CA VAL A 72 1.12 12.24 -4.46
C VAL A 72 1.21 13.35 -5.50
N ASN A 73 1.96 14.41 -5.21
CA ASN A 73 2.13 15.52 -6.12
C ASN A 73 2.78 15.08 -7.44
N ASN A 74 3.81 14.21 -7.38
CA ASN A 74 4.45 13.65 -8.57
C ASN A 74 3.47 12.81 -9.42
N MET A 75 2.60 12.00 -8.77
CA MET A 75 1.59 11.21 -9.50
C MET A 75 0.59 12.11 -10.23
N ARG A 76 0.14 13.19 -9.58
CA ARG A 76 -0.79 14.17 -10.12
C ARG A 76 -0.19 14.97 -11.28
N GLU A 77 1.02 15.50 -11.11
CA GLU A 77 1.74 16.26 -12.13
C GLU A 77 1.96 15.46 -13.41
N LYS A 78 2.35 14.20 -13.25
CA LYS A 78 2.55 13.26 -14.37
C LYS A 78 1.25 12.68 -14.92
N LYS A 79 0.10 13.00 -14.31
CA LYS A 79 -1.24 12.48 -14.68
C LYS A 79 -1.26 10.95 -14.76
N LEU A 80 -0.67 10.30 -13.76
CA LEU A 80 -0.61 8.86 -13.69
C LEU A 80 -1.92 8.29 -13.14
N VAL A 81 -2.34 7.13 -13.64
CA VAL A 81 -3.53 6.42 -13.17
C VAL A 81 -3.22 5.60 -11.92
N GLY A 82 -2.01 5.07 -11.85
CA GLY A 82 -1.49 4.34 -10.71
C GLY A 82 -0.07 4.75 -10.36
N GLY A 83 0.30 4.58 -9.12
CA GLY A 83 1.65 4.89 -8.63
C GLY A 83 2.06 4.02 -7.45
N LEU A 84 3.34 3.71 -7.38
CA LEU A 84 3.95 2.90 -6.33
C LEU A 84 5.05 3.71 -5.65
N LEU A 85 4.98 3.81 -4.33
CA LEU A 85 6.10 4.33 -3.54
C LEU A 85 7.13 3.21 -3.40
N THR A 86 8.36 3.48 -3.82
CA THR A 86 9.43 2.48 -3.90
C THR A 86 10.68 2.93 -3.17
N PHE A 87 11.57 1.99 -2.92
CA PHE A 87 12.90 2.23 -2.35
C PHE A 87 13.88 1.19 -2.91
N LYS A 88 15.18 1.45 -2.76
CA LYS A 88 16.20 0.53 -3.27
C LYS A 88 16.39 -0.66 -2.35
N SER A 89 16.23 -1.87 -2.91
CA SER A 89 16.44 -3.12 -2.18
C SER A 89 16.75 -4.29 -3.13
N ASN A 90 17.30 -5.36 -2.56
CA ASN A 90 17.49 -6.66 -3.20
C ASN A 90 17.01 -7.83 -2.32
N LYS A 91 16.22 -7.53 -1.27
CA LYS A 91 15.76 -8.54 -0.31
C LYS A 91 14.48 -9.21 -0.80
N PRO A 92 14.40 -10.55 -0.91
CA PRO A 92 13.25 -11.26 -1.48
C PRO A 92 11.99 -11.26 -0.60
N CYS A 93 11.99 -10.52 0.51
CA CYS A 93 10.80 -10.35 1.36
C CYS A 93 9.85 -9.26 0.87
N TYR A 94 10.30 -8.39 -0.06
CA TYR A 94 9.50 -7.30 -0.63
C TYR A 94 8.89 -7.67 -1.98
N SER A 95 7.91 -6.89 -2.40
CA SER A 95 7.42 -6.86 -3.78
C SER A 95 8.26 -5.92 -4.62
N TYR A 96 8.34 -6.15 -5.92
CA TYR A 96 9.21 -5.40 -6.82
C TYR A 96 8.49 -4.91 -8.06
N VAL A 97 9.02 -3.83 -8.64
CA VAL A 97 8.51 -3.20 -9.86
C VAL A 97 9.57 -3.27 -10.96
N ARG A 98 9.21 -3.70 -12.15
CA ARG A 98 10.03 -3.55 -13.35
C ARG A 98 9.47 -2.46 -14.24
N LEU A 99 10.35 -1.56 -14.71
CA LEU A 99 10.01 -0.40 -15.52
C LEU A 99 10.54 -0.54 -16.96
N ASP A 100 9.89 0.13 -17.87
CA ASP A 100 10.39 0.35 -19.23
C ASP A 100 11.43 1.48 -19.26
N LYS A 101 12.00 1.73 -20.45
CA LYS A 101 13.00 2.79 -20.67
C LYS A 101 12.46 4.21 -20.44
N LYS A 102 11.13 4.37 -20.33
CA LYS A 102 10.46 5.65 -20.05
C LYS A 102 10.06 5.80 -18.59
N GLY A 103 10.43 4.83 -17.74
CA GLY A 103 10.06 4.82 -16.32
C GLY A 103 8.61 4.39 -16.05
N MET A 104 7.94 3.74 -17.02
CA MET A 104 6.59 3.25 -16.83
C MET A 104 6.58 1.76 -16.45
N LEU A 105 5.56 1.36 -15.68
CA LEU A 105 5.41 0.00 -15.20
C LEU A 105 5.34 -1.02 -16.34
N ILE A 106 6.22 -2.02 -16.29
CA ILE A 106 6.12 -3.25 -17.10
C ILE A 106 5.34 -4.31 -16.31
N GLU A 107 5.75 -4.61 -15.10
CA GLU A 107 5.10 -5.56 -14.20
C GLU A 107 5.49 -5.34 -12.74
N THR A 108 4.71 -5.91 -11.84
CA THR A 108 5.07 -6.11 -10.43
C THR A 108 5.20 -7.60 -10.13
N ARG A 109 6.05 -7.95 -9.17
CA ARG A 109 6.19 -9.32 -8.65
C ARG A 109 6.22 -9.30 -7.13
N GLU A 110 5.41 -10.16 -6.53
CA GLU A 110 5.35 -10.34 -5.09
C GLU A 110 6.45 -11.29 -4.62
N LYS A 111 7.33 -10.81 -3.70
CA LYS A 111 8.43 -11.58 -3.10
C LYS A 111 9.41 -12.20 -4.10
N GLU A 112 9.59 -11.52 -5.23
CA GLU A 112 10.53 -11.90 -6.28
C GLU A 112 11.30 -10.67 -6.75
N VAL A 113 12.64 -10.73 -6.64
CA VAL A 113 13.53 -9.61 -7.00
C VAL A 113 13.69 -9.55 -8.51
N ILE A 114 12.96 -8.67 -9.16
CA ILE A 114 12.99 -8.45 -10.63
C ILE A 114 13.64 -7.12 -11.03
N SER A 115 14.01 -6.30 -10.06
CA SER A 115 14.67 -5.00 -10.22
C SER A 115 15.27 -4.55 -8.88
N GLU A 116 15.78 -3.33 -8.80
CA GLU A 116 16.18 -2.68 -7.55
C GLU A 116 15.04 -1.90 -6.85
N HIS A 117 13.89 -1.71 -7.51
CA HIS A 117 12.77 -0.92 -7.00
C HIS A 117 11.81 -1.81 -6.19
N ALA A 118 12.02 -1.87 -4.89
CA ALA A 118 11.12 -2.55 -3.97
C ALA A 118 9.94 -1.66 -3.57
N ILE A 119 8.76 -2.25 -3.43
CA ILE A 119 7.53 -1.54 -3.06
C ILE A 119 7.49 -1.37 -1.54
N SER A 120 7.27 -0.15 -1.08
CA SER A 120 7.27 0.20 0.34
C SER A 120 5.94 -0.03 1.06
N GLY A 121 4.91 -0.55 0.36
CA GLY A 121 3.57 -0.73 0.92
C GLY A 121 2.67 0.52 0.83
N VAL A 122 3.01 1.48 -0.05
CA VAL A 122 2.14 2.61 -0.37
C VAL A 122 1.76 2.60 -1.85
N TYR A 123 0.47 2.72 -2.09
CA TYR A 123 -0.19 2.45 -3.37
C TYR A 123 -1.13 3.59 -3.74
N TYR A 124 -0.91 4.26 -4.87
CA TYR A 124 -1.73 5.36 -5.37
C TYR A 124 -2.60 4.93 -6.55
N PHE A 125 -3.85 5.40 -6.55
CA PHE A 125 -4.79 5.32 -7.67
C PHE A 125 -5.45 6.67 -7.86
N ASN A 126 -5.58 7.12 -9.09
CA ASN A 126 -6.15 8.44 -9.42
C ASN A 126 -7.67 8.52 -9.17
N ASN A 127 -8.36 7.39 -9.02
CA ASN A 127 -9.79 7.32 -8.68
C ASN A 127 -10.20 5.91 -8.22
N LEU A 128 -11.39 5.83 -7.65
CA LEU A 128 -11.93 4.58 -7.13
C LEU A 128 -12.22 3.53 -8.21
N SER A 129 -12.68 3.94 -9.40
CA SER A 129 -13.02 2.97 -10.46
C SER A 129 -11.78 2.24 -10.96
N SER A 130 -10.68 2.95 -11.19
CA SER A 130 -9.40 2.35 -11.59
C SER A 130 -8.93 1.27 -10.61
N PHE A 131 -8.99 1.55 -9.31
CA PHE A 131 -8.65 0.58 -8.27
C PHE A 131 -9.62 -0.61 -8.27
N ARG A 132 -10.92 -0.33 -8.17
CA ARG A 132 -11.95 -1.36 -8.05
C ARG A 132 -11.94 -2.32 -9.23
N ASP A 133 -11.88 -1.79 -10.46
CA ASP A 133 -11.95 -2.58 -11.67
C ASP A 133 -10.71 -3.47 -11.80
N ALA A 134 -9.52 -2.95 -11.45
CA ALA A 134 -8.29 -3.76 -11.42
C ALA A 134 -8.35 -4.87 -10.34
N VAL A 135 -8.95 -4.62 -9.17
CA VAL A 135 -9.11 -5.67 -8.14
C VAL A 135 -10.15 -6.71 -8.58
N ILE A 136 -11.23 -6.31 -9.25
CA ILE A 136 -12.20 -7.25 -9.81
C ILE A 136 -11.51 -8.16 -10.85
N ASP A 137 -10.72 -7.60 -11.75
CA ASP A 137 -9.96 -8.37 -12.74
C ASP A 137 -8.97 -9.35 -12.07
N LEU A 138 -8.25 -8.89 -11.03
CA LEU A 138 -7.36 -9.73 -10.22
C LEU A 138 -8.11 -10.96 -9.65
N ILE A 139 -9.31 -10.75 -9.10
CA ILE A 139 -10.14 -11.82 -8.54
C ILE A 139 -10.65 -12.77 -9.64
N VAL A 140 -11.21 -12.21 -10.73
CA VAL A 140 -11.75 -12.98 -11.85
C VAL A 140 -10.68 -13.85 -12.51
N CYS A 141 -9.46 -13.32 -12.65
CA CYS A 141 -8.32 -14.06 -13.17
C CYS A 141 -7.72 -15.04 -12.15
N ASN A 142 -8.20 -15.05 -10.90
CA ASN A 142 -7.65 -15.85 -9.79
C ASN A 142 -6.13 -15.70 -9.64
N ASP A 143 -5.63 -14.46 -9.81
CA ASP A 143 -4.20 -14.13 -9.76
C ASP A 143 -3.70 -14.05 -8.30
N LEU A 144 -3.50 -15.22 -7.71
CA LEU A 144 -3.06 -15.42 -6.34
C LEU A 144 -1.53 -15.59 -6.28
N THR A 145 -0.91 -14.96 -5.31
CA THR A 145 0.46 -15.26 -4.91
C THR A 145 0.43 -15.87 -3.51
N LYS A 146 0.95 -17.07 -3.33
CA LYS A 146 0.94 -17.81 -2.04
C LYS A 146 -0.45 -17.88 -1.37
N GLY A 147 -1.52 -17.97 -2.19
CA GLY A 147 -2.89 -18.08 -1.70
C GLY A 147 -3.58 -16.75 -1.33
N GLU A 148 -2.95 -15.62 -1.62
CA GLU A 148 -3.48 -14.29 -1.29
C GLU A 148 -3.51 -13.36 -2.50
N PHE A 149 -4.46 -12.41 -2.51
CA PHE A 149 -4.55 -11.32 -3.46
C PHE A 149 -3.76 -10.11 -2.93
N TYR A 150 -2.54 -9.92 -3.42
CA TYR A 150 -1.66 -8.83 -3.02
C TYR A 150 -1.96 -7.52 -3.74
N MET A 151 -1.73 -6.39 -3.06
CA MET A 151 -1.87 -5.06 -3.67
C MET A 151 -0.88 -4.82 -4.81
N SER A 152 0.31 -5.39 -4.75
CA SER A 152 1.29 -5.33 -5.85
C SER A 152 0.71 -5.89 -7.15
N ASN A 153 0.02 -7.04 -7.10
CA ASN A 153 -0.54 -7.69 -8.29
C ASN A 153 -1.69 -6.89 -8.93
N VAL A 154 -2.40 -6.03 -8.18
CA VAL A 154 -3.46 -5.15 -8.72
C VAL A 154 -2.93 -4.30 -9.87
N TYR A 155 -1.67 -3.86 -9.80
CA TYR A 155 -1.05 -3.02 -10.83
C TYR A 155 -0.83 -3.74 -12.17
N ASN A 156 -0.64 -5.06 -12.18
CA ASN A 156 -0.58 -5.86 -13.40
C ASN A 156 -1.93 -5.87 -14.12
N HIS A 157 -3.03 -5.81 -13.38
CA HIS A 157 -4.39 -5.74 -13.91
C HIS A 157 -4.76 -4.31 -14.32
N LEU A 158 -4.36 -3.30 -13.55
CA LEU A 158 -4.54 -1.90 -13.90
C LEU A 158 -3.84 -1.56 -15.24
N LYS A 159 -2.69 -2.14 -15.52
CA LYS A 159 -1.92 -1.94 -16.75
C LYS A 159 -2.65 -2.42 -18.02
N LYS A 160 -3.55 -3.41 -17.94
CA LYS A 160 -4.29 -3.95 -19.09
C LYS A 160 -5.09 -2.89 -19.84
N THR A 161 -5.39 -1.77 -19.24
CA THR A 161 -6.19 -0.66 -19.80
C THR A 161 -5.36 0.40 -20.54
N ASN A 162 -4.10 0.12 -20.93
CA ASN A 162 -3.16 1.06 -21.52
C ASN A 162 -2.91 2.32 -20.67
N THR A 163 -2.94 2.15 -19.37
CA THR A 163 -2.80 3.23 -18.38
C THR A 163 -1.32 3.51 -18.10
N LYS A 164 -1.03 4.78 -17.76
CA LYS A 164 0.30 5.18 -17.30
C LYS A 164 0.42 4.93 -15.80
N ILE A 165 1.34 4.07 -15.42
CA ILE A 165 1.66 3.74 -14.04
C ILE A 165 3.14 4.00 -13.81
N GLY A 166 3.49 4.73 -12.76
CA GLY A 166 4.87 5.07 -12.45
C GLY A 166 5.25 4.74 -11.02
N ILE A 167 6.47 5.11 -10.67
CA ILE A 167 7.01 4.99 -9.32
C ILE A 167 7.51 6.33 -8.81
N PHE A 168 7.72 6.38 -7.48
CA PHE A 168 8.46 7.42 -6.80
C PHE A 168 9.38 6.75 -5.77
N ASP A 169 10.69 6.86 -5.98
CA ASP A 169 11.68 6.28 -5.07
C ASP A 169 11.91 7.21 -3.87
N ILE A 170 11.96 6.61 -2.68
CA ILE A 170 12.37 7.26 -1.44
C ILE A 170 13.66 6.63 -0.92
N ASP A 171 14.42 7.39 -0.14
CA ASP A 171 15.71 6.93 0.37
C ASP A 171 15.55 5.96 1.54
N HIS A 172 14.52 6.18 2.39
CA HIS A 172 14.35 5.43 3.63
C HIS A 172 12.90 5.31 4.07
N PHE A 173 12.55 4.16 4.63
CA PHE A 173 11.37 3.94 5.46
C PHE A 173 11.65 2.85 6.50
N ASP A 174 10.91 2.85 7.61
CA ASP A 174 11.02 1.84 8.65
C ASP A 174 9.85 0.85 8.57
N CYS A 175 10.15 -0.44 8.39
CA CYS A 175 9.16 -1.50 8.53
C CYS A 175 9.17 -2.01 9.99
N VAL A 176 7.99 -2.03 10.61
CA VAL A 176 7.76 -2.46 12.00
C VAL A 176 6.77 -3.63 12.09
N GLY A 177 6.61 -4.38 11.00
CA GLY A 177 5.63 -5.47 10.86
C GLY A 177 5.94 -6.75 11.64
N THR A 178 7.12 -6.85 12.27
CA THR A 178 7.46 -7.94 13.17
C THR A 178 7.92 -7.41 14.54
N PRO A 179 7.75 -8.17 15.65
CA PRO A 179 8.24 -7.76 16.96
C PRO A 179 9.69 -7.32 16.95
N LYS A 180 10.56 -8.07 16.29
CA LYS A 180 12.00 -7.75 16.18
C LYS A 180 12.27 -6.44 15.43
N GLN A 181 11.52 -6.15 14.38
CA GLN A 181 11.63 -4.88 13.64
C GLN A 181 11.17 -3.71 14.50
N LEU A 182 10.06 -3.87 15.23
CA LEU A 182 9.54 -2.84 16.13
C LEU A 182 10.51 -2.57 17.29
N GLU A 183 11.08 -3.61 17.92
CA GLU A 183 12.08 -3.48 18.97
C GLU A 183 13.29 -2.69 18.49
N ARG A 184 13.87 -3.07 17.33
CA ARG A 184 14.98 -2.35 16.71
C ARG A 184 14.64 -0.87 16.48
N TYR A 185 13.48 -0.59 15.89
CA TYR A 185 13.03 0.78 15.64
C TYR A 185 12.94 1.62 16.93
N ILE A 186 12.41 1.04 18.01
CA ILE A 186 12.31 1.70 19.32
C ILE A 186 13.70 1.99 19.90
N GLU A 187 14.65 1.06 19.79
CA GLU A 187 16.04 1.22 20.28
C GLU A 187 16.78 2.32 19.54
N GLU A 188 16.70 2.33 18.21
CA GLU A 188 17.32 3.34 17.35
C GLU A 188 16.79 4.75 17.68
N ARG A 189 15.48 4.89 17.91
CA ARG A 189 14.84 6.17 18.31
C ARG A 189 15.20 6.63 19.72
N LYS A 190 15.46 5.72 20.65
CA LYS A 190 15.97 6.09 21.99
C LYS A 190 17.39 6.63 21.91
N SER A 191 18.24 5.99 21.09
CA SER A 191 19.63 6.39 20.90
C SER A 191 19.78 7.72 20.17
N ALA A 192 18.85 8.08 19.28
CA ALA A 192 18.87 9.34 18.53
C ALA A 192 18.36 10.55 19.34
N LYS A 193 17.83 10.34 20.56
CA LYS A 193 17.37 11.42 21.47
C LYS A 193 18.39 11.79 22.55
N ILE A 194 19.56 11.15 22.54
CA ILE A 194 20.71 11.46 23.38
C ILE A 194 21.71 12.26 22.57
#